data_dd10197053227074910e93c8ea3cbcc6
#
_entry.id   dd10197053227074910e93c8ea3cbcc6
#
_cell.length_a   1.000
_cell.length_b   1.000
_cell.length_c   1.000
_cell.angle_alpha   90.00
_cell.angle_beta   90.00
_cell.angle_gamma   90.00
#
_symmetry.space_group_name_H-M   'P 1'
#
loop_
_entity.id
_entity.type
_entity.pdbx_description
1 polymer ?
#
loop_
_entity_poly.entity_id
_entity_poly.type
_entity_poly.pdbx_seq_one_letter_code
_entity_poly.pdbx_strand_id
1 'polypeptide(L)'
;MQGICYIMTGMTTPDDPFSASDFDDWAETYDRSVSDWQTFPFTGYGDLLKTVFTLAEPRSGLSVLDLGTGTGNLAFLFARAGCELCCTDFSEPMLAKARQKLPGAHFVLHDLRADLPAELNRPFDRIISAYVFHHFELDKKIRILRGLLYHLAPGGRIVIGDIAFSNQTALEQVKAEAGDTWEDEFYWLADETLSALENAGLQAEYKQVSNCAGVFKIG
;
A
#
# COMPACT_ATOMS: atom_id res chain seq x y z
N MET A 1 12.39 -28.20 10.35
CA MET A 1 11.21 -27.36 10.16
C MET A 1 11.54 -26.44 9.02
N GLN A 2 11.10 -26.80 7.81
CA GLN A 2 11.30 -26.00 6.61
C GLN A 2 10.27 -24.88 6.66
N GLY A 3 10.73 -23.66 6.89
CA GLY A 3 9.95 -22.47 6.67
C GLY A 3 9.66 -22.35 5.18
N ILE A 4 8.41 -22.53 4.82
CA ILE A 4 7.96 -22.36 3.44
C ILE A 4 7.90 -20.84 3.22
N CYS A 5 8.99 -20.31 2.68
CA CYS A 5 9.00 -19.01 2.05
C CYS A 5 8.26 -19.19 0.72
N TYR A 6 6.94 -19.03 0.70
CA TYR A 6 6.18 -18.77 -0.52
C TYR A 6 6.26 -17.27 -0.79
N ILE A 7 7.45 -16.79 -1.07
CA ILE A 7 7.63 -15.57 -1.80
C ILE A 7 7.45 -15.98 -3.26
N MET A 8 6.54 -15.38 -3.91
CA MET A 8 6.08 -15.45 -5.30
C MET A 8 7.02 -16.15 -6.30
N THR A 9 7.22 -17.46 -6.21
CA THR A 9 7.80 -18.25 -7.29
C THR A 9 6.68 -18.89 -8.13
N GLY A 10 5.62 -18.10 -8.36
CA GLY A 10 4.58 -18.42 -9.34
C GLY A 10 5.10 -18.05 -10.73
N MET A 11 4.96 -18.92 -11.71
CA MET A 11 5.26 -18.65 -13.11
C MET A 11 4.50 -17.41 -13.59
N THR A 12 5.12 -16.23 -13.44
CA THR A 12 4.63 -15.01 -14.06
C THR A 12 4.71 -15.19 -15.58
N THR A 13 3.65 -14.87 -16.29
CA THR A 13 3.77 -14.72 -17.74
C THR A 13 4.66 -13.52 -18.00
N PRO A 14 5.46 -13.49 -19.09
CA PRO A 14 6.36 -12.39 -19.40
C PRO A 14 5.67 -11.01 -19.46
N ASP A 15 4.34 -10.99 -19.55
CA ASP A 15 3.53 -9.79 -19.75
C ASP A 15 2.88 -9.23 -18.48
N ASP A 16 2.83 -9.97 -17.37
CA ASP A 16 2.26 -9.50 -16.10
C ASP A 16 3.02 -10.08 -14.89
N PRO A 17 4.06 -9.37 -14.40
CA PRO A 17 4.84 -9.81 -13.23
C PRO A 17 4.03 -9.85 -11.92
N PHE A 18 2.82 -9.27 -11.89
CA PHE A 18 1.96 -9.22 -10.70
C PHE A 18 0.53 -9.64 -11.07
N SER A 19 0.29 -10.96 -11.12
CA SER A 19 -1.03 -11.46 -11.43
C SER A 19 -1.93 -11.49 -10.18
N ALA A 20 -3.23 -11.27 -10.38
CA ALA A 20 -4.20 -11.41 -9.28
C ALA A 20 -4.15 -12.80 -8.65
N SER A 21 -3.83 -13.84 -9.42
CA SER A 21 -3.76 -15.23 -8.95
C SER A 21 -2.73 -15.44 -7.84
N ASP A 22 -1.61 -14.72 -7.84
CA ASP A 22 -0.57 -14.85 -6.81
C ASP A 22 -1.08 -14.35 -5.45
N PHE A 23 -1.87 -13.27 -5.47
CA PHE A 23 -2.53 -12.72 -4.28
C PHE A 23 -3.75 -13.54 -3.85
N ASP A 24 -4.44 -14.18 -4.79
CA ASP A 24 -5.58 -15.05 -4.51
C ASP A 24 -5.17 -16.24 -3.64
N ASP A 25 -4.05 -16.90 -3.99
CA ASP A 25 -3.50 -18.02 -3.24
C ASP A 25 -2.99 -17.59 -1.85
N TRP A 26 -2.49 -16.35 -1.74
CA TRP A 26 -1.96 -15.82 -0.49
C TRP A 26 -3.04 -15.35 0.49
N ALA A 27 -4.23 -15.01 0.03
CA ALA A 27 -5.32 -14.46 0.84
C ALA A 27 -5.62 -15.29 2.12
N GLU A 28 -5.51 -16.63 2.05
CA GLU A 28 -5.79 -17.50 3.20
C GLU A 28 -4.76 -17.39 4.33
N THR A 29 -3.52 -17.08 4.03
CA THR A 29 -2.40 -17.07 4.98
C THR A 29 -1.83 -15.68 5.25
N TYR A 30 -2.24 -14.67 4.48
CA TYR A 30 -1.70 -13.30 4.49
C TYR A 30 -1.58 -12.73 5.90
N ASP A 31 -2.66 -12.70 6.67
CA ASP A 31 -2.68 -12.08 8.00
C ASP A 31 -1.68 -12.72 8.96
N ARG A 32 -1.49 -14.03 8.86
CA ARG A 32 -0.50 -14.76 9.66
C ARG A 32 0.91 -14.43 9.18
N SER A 33 1.11 -14.41 7.86
CA SER A 33 2.43 -14.14 7.28
C SER A 33 2.94 -12.75 7.70
N VAL A 34 2.11 -11.70 7.58
CA VAL A 34 2.55 -10.32 7.90
C VAL A 34 2.66 -10.04 9.40
N SER A 35 1.95 -10.78 10.27
CA SER A 35 2.01 -10.59 11.72
C SER A 35 3.22 -11.29 12.36
N ASP A 36 3.65 -12.41 11.80
CA ASP A 36 4.71 -13.25 12.37
C ASP A 36 6.11 -12.86 11.85
N TRP A 37 6.19 -12.07 10.78
CA TRP A 37 7.46 -11.70 10.15
C TRP A 37 8.15 -10.52 10.83
N GLN A 38 9.37 -10.80 11.32
CA GLN A 38 10.29 -9.84 11.91
C GLN A 38 11.43 -9.44 10.95
N THR A 39 11.35 -9.89 9.68
CA THR A 39 12.38 -9.69 8.66
C THR A 39 11.79 -9.02 7.42
N PHE A 40 12.67 -8.60 6.50
CA PHE A 40 12.27 -8.10 5.18
C PHE A 40 11.28 -9.08 4.50
N PRO A 41 10.23 -8.60 3.85
CA PRO A 41 9.86 -7.19 3.61
C PRO A 41 8.95 -6.56 4.69
N PHE A 42 8.47 -7.32 5.68
CA PHE A 42 7.45 -6.89 6.63
C PHE A 42 7.97 -6.41 8.00
N THR A 43 9.28 -6.15 8.11
CA THR A 43 9.84 -5.57 9.34
C THR A 43 9.13 -4.26 9.68
N GLY A 44 8.45 -4.23 10.84
CA GLY A 44 7.70 -3.05 11.29
C GLY A 44 6.30 -2.90 10.67
N TYR A 45 5.72 -3.96 10.09
CA TYR A 45 4.40 -3.92 9.47
C TYR A 45 3.33 -3.22 10.33
N GLY A 46 3.16 -3.65 11.57
CA GLY A 46 2.16 -3.04 12.46
C GLY A 46 2.41 -1.57 12.76
N ASP A 47 3.68 -1.16 12.84
CA ASP A 47 4.04 0.24 13.08
C ASP A 47 3.88 1.09 11.82
N LEU A 48 4.06 0.50 10.63
CA LEU A 48 3.72 1.16 9.37
C LEU A 48 2.23 1.47 9.29
N LEU A 49 1.35 0.49 9.54
CA LEU A 49 -0.10 0.72 9.53
C LEU A 49 -0.53 1.79 10.54
N LYS A 50 0.02 1.77 11.77
CA LYS A 50 -0.21 2.82 12.78
C LYS A 50 0.30 4.19 12.34
N THR A 51 1.43 4.24 11.63
CA THR A 51 1.99 5.50 11.13
C THR A 51 1.12 6.07 10.01
N VAL A 52 0.66 5.24 9.05
CA VAL A 52 -0.32 5.66 8.04
C VAL A 52 -1.58 6.21 8.72
N PHE A 53 -2.14 5.47 9.67
CA PHE A 53 -3.31 5.90 10.43
C PHE A 53 -3.09 7.26 11.13
N THR A 54 -1.96 7.43 11.80
CA THR A 54 -1.65 8.66 12.53
C THR A 54 -1.48 9.87 11.59
N LEU A 55 -0.75 9.69 10.48
CA LEU A 55 -0.51 10.77 9.52
C LEU A 55 -1.75 11.13 8.69
N ALA A 56 -2.66 10.17 8.52
CA ALA A 56 -3.96 10.42 7.90
C ALA A 56 -4.92 11.23 8.80
N GLU A 57 -4.66 11.31 10.13
CA GLU A 57 -5.51 12.03 11.09
C GLU A 57 -7.01 11.67 10.94
N PRO A 58 -7.37 10.39 11.10
CA PRO A 58 -8.75 9.96 10.91
C PRO A 58 -9.69 10.56 11.97
N ARG A 59 -10.91 10.84 11.56
CA ARG A 59 -12.01 11.29 12.44
C ARG A 59 -13.30 10.63 12.00
N SER A 60 -14.22 10.43 12.93
CA SER A 60 -15.53 9.87 12.60
C SER A 60 -16.24 10.68 11.52
N GLY A 61 -16.81 9.98 10.55
CA GLY A 61 -17.54 10.56 9.41
C GLY A 61 -16.66 10.98 8.23
N LEU A 62 -15.32 10.88 8.32
CA LEU A 62 -14.47 11.13 7.14
C LEU A 62 -14.63 10.00 6.12
N SER A 63 -14.73 10.37 4.85
CA SER A 63 -14.71 9.45 3.72
C SER A 63 -13.28 9.04 3.38
N VAL A 64 -13.01 7.74 3.33
CA VAL A 64 -11.68 7.17 3.12
C VAL A 64 -11.71 6.20 1.94
N LEU A 65 -10.80 6.37 0.99
CA LEU A 65 -10.50 5.41 -0.07
C LEU A 65 -9.23 4.64 0.31
N ASP A 66 -9.34 3.32 0.42
CA ASP A 66 -8.23 2.42 0.66
C ASP A 66 -7.89 1.66 -0.63
N LEU A 67 -6.68 1.89 -1.15
CA LEU A 67 -6.20 1.34 -2.42
C LEU A 67 -5.34 0.11 -2.17
N GLY A 68 -5.72 -1.03 -2.74
CA GLY A 68 -5.10 -2.32 -2.46
C GLY A 68 -5.35 -2.73 -1.01
N THR A 69 -6.62 -2.81 -0.64
CA THR A 69 -7.03 -3.05 0.76
C THR A 69 -6.60 -4.42 1.29
N GLY A 70 -6.28 -5.37 0.40
CA GLY A 70 -5.95 -6.75 0.76
C GLY A 70 -7.03 -7.36 1.65
N THR A 71 -6.62 -7.93 2.77
CA THR A 71 -7.53 -8.50 3.76
C THR A 71 -8.15 -7.46 4.71
N GLY A 72 -7.89 -6.16 4.49
CA GLY A 72 -8.52 -5.05 5.22
C GLY A 72 -7.81 -4.62 6.50
N ASN A 73 -6.55 -4.98 6.72
CA ASN A 73 -5.84 -4.69 7.97
C ASN A 73 -5.66 -3.19 8.22
N LEU A 74 -5.29 -2.40 7.20
CA LEU A 74 -5.21 -0.95 7.32
C LEU A 74 -6.60 -0.34 7.47
N ALA A 75 -7.54 -0.67 6.58
CA ALA A 75 -8.91 -0.16 6.60
C ALA A 75 -9.61 -0.41 7.94
N PHE A 76 -9.32 -1.52 8.63
CA PHE A 76 -9.88 -1.83 9.95
C PHE A 76 -9.58 -0.77 11.01
N LEU A 77 -8.40 -0.15 10.98
CA LEU A 77 -8.05 0.94 11.90
C LEU A 77 -8.97 2.16 11.67
N PHE A 78 -9.25 2.49 10.41
CA PHE A 78 -10.13 3.60 10.03
C PHE A 78 -11.61 3.30 10.32
N ALA A 79 -12.05 2.07 10.11
CA ALA A 79 -13.40 1.63 10.49
C ALA A 79 -13.62 1.83 12.00
N ARG A 80 -12.64 1.45 12.83
CA ARG A 80 -12.70 1.65 14.28
C ARG A 80 -12.72 3.12 14.71
N ALA A 81 -12.16 4.01 13.89
CA ALA A 81 -12.25 5.46 14.09
C ALA A 81 -13.58 6.07 13.61
N GLY A 82 -14.48 5.25 13.05
CA GLY A 82 -15.80 5.69 12.57
C GLY A 82 -15.75 6.36 11.19
N CYS A 83 -14.75 6.08 10.38
CA CYS A 83 -14.67 6.55 9.00
C CYS A 83 -15.61 5.77 8.08
N GLU A 84 -16.06 6.42 7.00
CA GLU A 84 -16.79 5.80 5.90
C GLU A 84 -15.79 5.25 4.87
N LEU A 85 -15.77 3.93 4.69
CA LEU A 85 -14.74 3.26 3.90
C LEU A 85 -15.22 2.87 2.51
N CYS A 86 -14.38 3.16 1.52
CA CYS A 86 -14.40 2.56 0.22
C CYS A 86 -13.06 1.82 0.01
N CYS A 87 -13.11 0.52 -0.20
CA CYS A 87 -11.98 -0.37 -0.24
C CYS A 87 -11.84 -0.96 -1.63
N THR A 88 -10.65 -0.88 -2.22
CA THR A 88 -10.40 -1.44 -3.54
C THR A 88 -9.27 -2.47 -3.50
N ASP A 89 -9.40 -3.52 -4.27
CA ASP A 89 -8.35 -4.49 -4.53
C ASP A 89 -8.61 -5.18 -5.86
N PHE A 90 -7.59 -5.73 -6.50
CA PHE A 90 -7.71 -6.47 -7.75
C PHE A 90 -7.94 -7.97 -7.53
N SER A 91 -7.77 -8.46 -6.28
CA SER A 91 -8.02 -9.85 -5.87
C SER A 91 -9.39 -9.97 -5.17
N GLU A 92 -10.32 -10.70 -5.79
CA GLU A 92 -11.62 -10.97 -5.16
C GLU A 92 -11.51 -11.82 -3.87
N PRO A 93 -10.64 -12.83 -3.76
CA PRO A 93 -10.38 -13.53 -2.50
C PRO A 93 -9.90 -12.62 -1.37
N MET A 94 -9.03 -11.63 -1.65
CA MET A 94 -8.63 -10.62 -0.68
C MET A 94 -9.83 -9.80 -0.22
N LEU A 95 -10.64 -9.29 -1.15
CA LEU A 95 -11.85 -8.54 -0.82
C LEU A 95 -12.87 -9.38 -0.04
N ALA A 96 -12.97 -10.68 -0.31
CA ALA A 96 -13.84 -11.57 0.44
C ALA A 96 -13.43 -11.67 1.93
N LYS A 97 -12.12 -11.67 2.23
CA LYS A 97 -11.61 -11.60 3.60
C LYS A 97 -11.87 -10.23 4.23
N ALA A 98 -11.63 -9.15 3.48
CA ALA A 98 -11.87 -7.79 3.96
C ALA A 98 -13.37 -7.56 4.29
N ARG A 99 -14.30 -8.05 3.48
CA ARG A 99 -15.75 -7.97 3.76
C ARG A 99 -16.16 -8.60 5.10
N GLN A 100 -15.47 -9.69 5.49
CA GLN A 100 -15.74 -10.32 6.80
C GLN A 100 -15.30 -9.44 7.97
N LYS A 101 -14.18 -8.70 7.82
CA LYS A 101 -13.66 -7.77 8.84
C LYS A 101 -14.42 -6.43 8.88
N LEU A 102 -14.94 -6.00 7.74
CA LEU A 102 -15.43 -4.64 7.49
C LEU A 102 -16.85 -4.67 6.87
N PRO A 103 -17.87 -5.23 7.54
CA PRO A 103 -19.20 -5.43 6.94
C PRO A 103 -19.92 -4.13 6.57
N GLY A 104 -19.46 -2.97 7.07
CA GLY A 104 -20.02 -1.66 6.75
C GLY A 104 -19.26 -0.88 5.65
N ALA A 105 -18.19 -1.44 5.08
CA ALA A 105 -17.44 -0.78 4.03
C ALA A 105 -18.03 -1.06 2.63
N HIS A 106 -17.79 -0.14 1.70
CA HIS A 106 -18.04 -0.35 0.27
C HIS A 106 -16.81 -0.97 -0.38
N PHE A 107 -17.00 -2.00 -1.22
CA PHE A 107 -15.90 -2.74 -1.85
C PHE A 107 -16.02 -2.72 -3.36
N VAL A 108 -14.92 -2.39 -4.04
CA VAL A 108 -14.82 -2.32 -5.49
C VAL A 108 -13.66 -3.19 -5.96
N LEU A 109 -13.94 -4.17 -6.81
CA LEU A 109 -12.90 -4.93 -7.50
C LEU A 109 -12.25 -4.01 -8.55
N HIS A 110 -11.00 -3.65 -8.34
CA HIS A 110 -10.32 -2.67 -9.18
C HIS A 110 -8.81 -2.87 -9.19
N ASP A 111 -8.26 -2.84 -10.39
CA ASP A 111 -6.83 -2.84 -10.62
C ASP A 111 -6.30 -1.40 -10.70
N LEU A 112 -5.40 -1.03 -9.81
CA LEU A 112 -4.82 0.32 -9.73
C LEU A 112 -3.99 0.70 -10.97
N ARG A 113 -3.70 -0.26 -11.86
CA ARG A 113 -3.09 0.01 -13.17
C ARG A 113 -4.04 0.72 -14.14
N ALA A 114 -5.35 0.60 -13.93
CA ALA A 114 -6.39 1.28 -14.67
C ALA A 114 -6.85 2.57 -13.98
N ASP A 115 -7.56 3.43 -14.72
CA ASP A 115 -8.19 4.61 -14.15
C ASP A 115 -9.28 4.21 -13.15
N LEU A 116 -9.50 5.05 -12.13
CA LEU A 116 -10.54 4.78 -11.14
C LEU A 116 -11.92 4.67 -11.81
N PRO A 117 -12.71 3.66 -11.46
CA PRO A 117 -14.03 3.46 -12.04
C PRO A 117 -15.01 4.58 -11.65
N ALA A 118 -16.04 4.77 -12.46
CA ALA A 118 -17.00 5.88 -12.29
C ALA A 118 -17.66 5.93 -10.90
N GLU A 119 -17.84 4.77 -10.25
CA GLU A 119 -18.40 4.69 -8.91
C GLU A 119 -17.49 5.28 -7.81
N LEU A 120 -16.18 5.42 -8.09
CA LEU A 120 -15.19 6.07 -7.25
C LEU A 120 -14.95 7.54 -7.63
N ASN A 121 -15.65 8.06 -8.64
CA ASN A 121 -15.51 9.44 -9.10
C ASN A 121 -16.23 10.41 -8.15
N ARG A 122 -15.74 10.49 -6.93
CA ARG A 122 -16.21 11.39 -5.87
C ARG A 122 -15.04 11.86 -5.00
N PRO A 123 -15.18 12.96 -4.25
CA PRO A 123 -14.14 13.39 -3.33
C PRO A 123 -14.05 12.46 -2.11
N PHE A 124 -12.81 12.24 -1.65
CA PHE A 124 -12.47 11.56 -0.41
C PHE A 124 -11.66 12.48 0.51
N ASP A 125 -11.91 12.42 1.80
CA ASP A 125 -11.13 13.17 2.79
C ASP A 125 -9.74 12.56 2.96
N ARG A 126 -9.62 11.24 2.80
CA ARG A 126 -8.37 10.50 2.88
C ARG A 126 -8.29 9.47 1.76
N ILE A 127 -7.11 9.37 1.16
CA ILE A 127 -6.77 8.25 0.29
C ILE A 127 -5.56 7.58 0.93
N ILE A 128 -5.68 6.29 1.20
CA ILE A 128 -4.66 5.52 1.91
C ILE A 128 -4.27 4.29 1.11
N SER A 129 -3.08 3.79 1.36
CA SER A 129 -2.60 2.50 0.84
C SER A 129 -1.49 1.96 1.72
N ALA A 130 -1.31 0.63 1.74
CA ALA A 130 -0.17 0.00 2.38
C ALA A 130 0.30 -1.22 1.58
N TYR A 131 1.61 -1.28 1.29
CA TYR A 131 2.25 -2.39 0.58
C TYR A 131 1.68 -2.68 -0.82
N VAL A 132 1.50 -1.63 -1.64
CA VAL A 132 0.93 -1.72 -2.99
C VAL A 132 1.82 -1.06 -4.05
N PHE A 133 2.32 0.13 -3.75
CA PHE A 133 2.96 0.95 -4.78
C PHE A 133 4.35 0.46 -5.19
N HIS A 134 5.01 -0.38 -4.40
CA HIS A 134 6.29 -0.99 -4.76
C HIS A 134 6.21 -1.87 -6.03
N HIS A 135 5.02 -2.24 -6.47
CA HIS A 135 4.80 -2.93 -7.73
C HIS A 135 4.88 -2.01 -8.98
N PHE A 136 5.01 -0.70 -8.80
CA PHE A 136 5.03 0.26 -9.91
C PHE A 136 6.34 1.01 -9.99
N GLU A 137 6.82 1.27 -11.20
CA GLU A 137 7.92 2.20 -11.45
C GLU A 137 7.59 3.61 -10.95
N LEU A 138 8.61 4.42 -10.62
CA LEU A 138 8.44 5.75 -10.02
C LEU A 138 7.55 6.67 -10.87
N ASP A 139 7.74 6.68 -12.19
CA ASP A 139 6.90 7.49 -13.10
C ASP A 139 5.42 7.08 -13.08
N LYS A 140 5.16 5.79 -12.93
CA LYS A 140 3.78 5.27 -12.81
C LYS A 140 3.19 5.65 -11.45
N LYS A 141 3.97 5.54 -10.36
CA LYS A 141 3.55 6.01 -9.02
C LYS A 141 3.14 7.48 -9.05
N ILE A 142 3.96 8.35 -9.63
CA ILE A 142 3.69 9.79 -9.75
C ILE A 142 2.42 10.03 -10.57
N ARG A 143 2.22 9.32 -11.69
CA ARG A 143 0.99 9.47 -12.51
C ARG A 143 -0.25 9.07 -11.72
N ILE A 144 -0.20 7.94 -10.99
CA ILE A 144 -1.31 7.51 -10.12
C ILE A 144 -1.60 8.58 -9.07
N LEU A 145 -0.59 9.05 -8.33
CA LEU A 145 -0.74 10.05 -7.28
C LEU A 145 -1.35 11.36 -7.82
N ARG A 146 -0.90 11.82 -9.00
CA ARG A 146 -1.49 13.01 -9.65
C ARG A 146 -2.97 12.81 -10.00
N GLY A 147 -3.32 11.62 -10.49
CA GLY A 147 -4.73 11.26 -10.75
C GLY A 147 -5.57 11.30 -9.47
N LEU A 148 -5.04 10.76 -8.38
CA LEU A 148 -5.72 10.70 -7.09
C LEU A 148 -6.00 12.09 -6.48
N LEU A 149 -5.20 13.12 -6.79
CA LEU A 149 -5.48 14.48 -6.31
C LEU A 149 -6.84 15.01 -6.76
N TYR A 150 -7.31 14.62 -7.95
CA TYR A 150 -8.65 15.02 -8.45
C TYR A 150 -9.79 14.40 -7.64
N HIS A 151 -9.48 13.37 -6.85
CA HIS A 151 -10.42 12.69 -5.96
C HIS A 151 -10.25 13.09 -4.49
N LEU A 152 -9.43 14.10 -4.18
CA LEU A 152 -9.33 14.63 -2.81
C LEU A 152 -10.38 15.71 -2.57
N ALA A 153 -11.04 15.63 -1.41
CA ALA A 153 -11.82 16.72 -0.87
C ALA A 153 -10.91 17.91 -0.47
N PRO A 154 -11.43 19.12 -0.38
CA PRO A 154 -10.66 20.27 0.13
C PRO A 154 -10.05 19.96 1.52
N GLY A 155 -8.73 20.08 1.64
CA GLY A 155 -7.98 19.72 2.84
C GLY A 155 -7.80 18.20 3.05
N GLY A 156 -8.12 17.43 2.02
CA GLY A 156 -7.84 15.99 1.98
C GLY A 156 -6.35 15.70 1.83
N ARG A 157 -5.95 14.45 2.04
CA ARG A 157 -4.56 14.01 1.88
C ARG A 157 -4.47 12.56 1.44
N ILE A 158 -3.36 12.24 0.78
CA ILE A 158 -2.97 10.87 0.43
C ILE A 158 -1.89 10.43 1.41
N VAL A 159 -2.01 9.22 1.97
CA VAL A 159 -0.99 8.64 2.87
C VAL A 159 -0.68 7.23 2.43
N ILE A 160 0.55 7.02 1.97
CA ILE A 160 1.03 5.73 1.44
C ILE A 160 2.10 5.18 2.37
N GLY A 161 1.85 4.01 2.94
CA GLY A 161 2.86 3.23 3.64
C GLY A 161 3.36 2.10 2.74
N ASP A 162 4.68 1.92 2.64
CA ASP A 162 5.21 0.92 1.71
C ASP A 162 6.63 0.47 2.05
N ILE A 163 7.15 -0.50 1.28
CA ILE A 163 8.56 -0.85 1.29
C ILE A 163 9.33 0.36 0.76
N ALA A 164 10.08 0.99 1.65
CA ALA A 164 10.74 2.26 1.37
C ALA A 164 12.05 2.41 2.14
N PHE A 165 13.04 2.94 1.47
CA PHE A 165 14.37 3.19 1.99
C PHE A 165 14.66 4.70 1.94
N SER A 166 15.47 5.19 2.88
CA SER A 166 15.84 6.61 2.88
C SER A 166 16.63 7.02 1.61
N ASN A 167 17.45 6.09 1.08
CA ASN A 167 18.27 6.26 -0.12
C ASN A 167 18.78 4.90 -0.61
N GLN A 168 19.52 4.91 -1.73
CA GLN A 168 20.12 3.72 -2.34
C GLN A 168 21.05 2.94 -1.39
N THR A 169 21.85 3.62 -0.58
CA THR A 169 22.74 2.95 0.38
C THR A 169 21.97 2.13 1.42
N ALA A 170 20.85 2.68 1.93
CA ALA A 170 19.99 1.96 2.88
C ALA A 170 19.34 0.73 2.24
N LEU A 171 18.94 0.84 0.98
CA LEU A 171 18.41 -0.30 0.20
C LEU A 171 19.47 -1.41 0.07
N GLU A 172 20.69 -1.06 -0.38
CA GLU A 172 21.76 -2.02 -0.59
C GLU A 172 22.17 -2.75 0.71
N GLN A 173 22.13 -2.04 1.84
CA GLN A 173 22.38 -2.65 3.14
C GLN A 173 21.33 -3.71 3.47
N VAL A 174 20.05 -3.39 3.33
CA VAL A 174 18.97 -4.35 3.60
C VAL A 174 18.96 -5.50 2.59
N LYS A 175 19.27 -5.22 1.31
CA LYS A 175 19.46 -6.26 0.27
C LYS A 175 20.53 -7.26 0.67
N ALA A 176 21.66 -6.78 1.17
CA ALA A 176 22.75 -7.64 1.63
C ALA A 176 22.36 -8.47 2.87
N GLU A 177 21.55 -7.90 3.77
CA GLU A 177 21.03 -8.60 4.96
C GLU A 177 19.97 -9.65 4.61
N ALA A 178 19.11 -9.36 3.63
CA ALA A 178 18.03 -10.25 3.18
C ALA A 178 18.54 -11.47 2.40
N GLY A 179 19.68 -11.34 1.69
CA GLY A 179 20.28 -12.43 0.96
C GLY A 179 19.31 -13.08 -0.05
N ASP A 180 19.14 -14.39 0.03
CA ASP A 180 18.30 -15.17 -0.89
C ASP A 180 16.79 -14.88 -0.76
N THR A 181 16.37 -14.10 0.25
CA THR A 181 14.96 -13.69 0.41
C THR A 181 14.66 -12.34 -0.25
N TRP A 182 15.66 -11.72 -0.85
CA TRP A 182 15.47 -10.47 -1.56
C TRP A 182 14.78 -10.71 -2.90
N GLU A 183 13.78 -9.87 -3.20
CA GLU A 183 13.17 -9.77 -4.52
C GLU A 183 13.42 -8.37 -5.08
N ASP A 184 13.67 -8.27 -6.38
CA ASP A 184 13.86 -6.98 -7.04
C ASP A 184 12.47 -6.45 -7.47
N GLU A 185 12.05 -5.37 -6.81
CA GLU A 185 10.82 -4.64 -7.11
C GLU A 185 11.10 -3.14 -7.22
N PHE A 186 10.08 -2.35 -7.49
CA PHE A 186 10.23 -0.90 -7.63
C PHE A 186 10.08 -0.21 -6.27
N TYR A 187 10.97 -0.51 -5.34
CA TYR A 187 10.95 0.09 -4.01
C TYR A 187 11.06 1.60 -4.05
N TRP A 188 10.56 2.26 -3.01
CA TRP A 188 10.68 3.68 -2.88
C TRP A 188 12.06 4.05 -2.32
N LEU A 189 12.77 4.97 -3.00
CA LEU A 189 13.92 5.69 -2.46
C LEU A 189 13.45 7.09 -2.09
N ALA A 190 13.47 7.42 -0.81
CA ALA A 190 12.81 8.63 -0.31
C ALA A 190 13.42 9.91 -0.86
N ASP A 191 14.74 9.98 -0.97
CA ASP A 191 15.46 11.13 -1.52
C ASP A 191 15.11 11.39 -3.00
N GLU A 192 15.14 10.34 -3.84
CA GLU A 192 14.76 10.43 -5.24
C GLU A 192 13.26 10.72 -5.40
N THR A 193 12.42 10.02 -4.63
CA THR A 193 10.97 10.14 -4.67
C THR A 193 10.51 11.54 -4.29
N LEU A 194 11.02 12.11 -3.20
CA LEU A 194 10.65 13.47 -2.79
C LEU A 194 11.02 14.50 -3.84
N SER A 195 12.20 14.38 -4.44
CA SER A 195 12.64 15.26 -5.54
C SER A 195 11.74 15.12 -6.78
N ALA A 196 11.37 13.89 -7.14
CA ALA A 196 10.50 13.62 -8.28
C ALA A 196 9.06 14.12 -8.06
N LEU A 197 8.51 13.97 -6.84
CA LEU A 197 7.21 14.51 -6.46
C LEU A 197 7.19 16.04 -6.50
N GLU A 198 8.21 16.69 -5.96
CA GLU A 198 8.35 18.15 -6.01
C GLU A 198 8.40 18.65 -7.46
N ASN A 199 9.19 18.03 -8.32
CA ASN A 199 9.26 18.35 -9.75
C ASN A 199 7.92 18.14 -10.48
N ALA A 200 7.08 17.21 -9.99
CA ALA A 200 5.73 16.97 -10.49
C ALA A 200 4.68 17.92 -9.91
N GLY A 201 5.08 18.86 -9.02
CA GLY A 201 4.19 19.79 -8.33
C GLY A 201 3.40 19.18 -7.16
N LEU A 202 3.86 18.03 -6.63
CA LEU A 202 3.27 17.36 -5.49
C LEU A 202 4.10 17.65 -4.23
N GLN A 203 3.47 18.23 -3.22
CA GLN A 203 4.13 18.38 -1.92
C GLN A 203 4.03 17.07 -1.13
N ALA A 204 5.15 16.61 -0.63
CA ALA A 204 5.20 15.35 0.12
C ALA A 204 6.16 15.45 1.31
N GLU A 205 5.78 14.73 2.38
CA GLU A 205 6.62 14.48 3.54
C GLU A 205 6.88 12.98 3.63
N TYR A 206 8.08 12.60 4.06
CA TYR A 206 8.44 11.19 4.27
C TYR A 206 8.79 10.91 5.72
N LYS A 207 8.40 9.75 6.20
CA LYS A 207 8.75 9.24 7.53
C LYS A 207 9.19 7.79 7.43
N GLN A 208 10.46 7.52 7.78
CA GLN A 208 10.97 6.15 7.95
C GLN A 208 10.32 5.49 9.17
N VAL A 209 9.92 4.23 9.04
CA VAL A 209 9.27 3.44 10.11
C VAL A 209 10.16 2.31 10.58
N SER A 210 10.78 1.58 9.65
CA SER A 210 11.76 0.52 9.92
C SER A 210 12.92 0.62 8.95
N ASN A 211 13.84 -0.34 8.93
CA ASN A 211 14.93 -0.37 7.98
C ASN A 211 14.47 -0.55 6.51
N CYS A 212 13.26 -1.05 6.27
CA CYS A 212 12.72 -1.29 4.94
C CYS A 212 11.30 -0.75 4.71
N ALA A 213 10.74 -0.01 5.67
CA ALA A 213 9.37 0.50 5.55
C ALA A 213 9.29 1.98 5.89
N GLY A 214 8.48 2.73 5.12
CA GLY A 214 8.29 4.15 5.32
C GLY A 214 6.93 4.64 4.83
N VAL A 215 6.59 5.86 5.20
CA VAL A 215 5.29 6.47 4.88
C VAL A 215 5.49 7.82 4.20
N PHE A 216 4.83 8.01 3.07
CA PHE A 216 4.70 9.29 2.37
C PHE A 216 3.33 9.90 2.67
N LYS A 217 3.33 11.18 3.05
CA LYS A 217 2.12 12.01 3.16
C LYS A 217 2.15 13.05 2.06
N ILE A 218 1.11 13.14 1.23
CA ILE A 218 1.03 13.95 0.02
C ILE A 218 -0.28 14.78 0.07
N GLY A 219 -0.20 16.06 -0.27
CA GLY A 219 -1.34 16.97 -0.32
C GLY A 219 -1.14 18.25 0.45
#